data_d562e9a2bcf2d2c4da0de11718450b02
#
_entry.id   d562e9a2bcf2d2c4da0de11718450b02
#
_cell.length_a   1.000
_cell.length_b   1.000
_cell.length_c   1.000
_cell.angle_alpha   90.00
_cell.angle_beta   90.00
_cell.angle_gamma   90.00
#
_symmetry.space_group_name_H-M   'P 1'
#
loop_
_entity.id
_entity.type
_entity.pdbx_description
1 polymer ?
#
loop_
_entity_poly.entity_id
_entity_poly.type
_entity_poly.pdbx_seq_one_letter_code
_entity_poly.pdbx_strand_id
1 'polypeptide(L)'
;AEGEVQQLINAGDSELSEDTYFAVIHKKTAVLFEAACETTAVIGDGDKTLQAQLKSYGYHLGMAFQLIDDALDYTGSSEALGKNVGDDLAEGKPTLPLIYAMEKGTSSESQLIADTLRATSDNDRNAPVDPDTLKQIISIIQKTGAITYTYRKAEDHVSQAKAALSLLPESPYKSELINLADFSLERDH
;
A
#
# COMPACT_ATOMS: atom_id res chain seq x y z
N ALA A 1 3.89 -14.37 -6.10
CA ALA A 1 4.15 -15.48 -5.17
C ALA A 1 5.14 -15.09 -4.05
N GLU A 2 6.35 -14.58 -4.37
CA GLU A 2 7.36 -14.24 -3.34
C GLU A 2 6.86 -13.18 -2.33
N GLY A 3 6.25 -12.10 -2.81
CA GLY A 3 5.72 -11.06 -1.94
C GLY A 3 4.60 -11.53 -1.00
N GLU A 4 3.72 -12.42 -1.45
CA GLU A 4 2.70 -13.05 -0.62
C GLU A 4 3.32 -13.92 0.49
N VAL A 5 4.31 -14.72 0.14
CA VAL A 5 5.03 -15.54 1.13
C VAL A 5 5.72 -14.65 2.15
N GLN A 6 6.37 -13.58 1.71
CA GLN A 6 7.03 -12.63 2.62
C GLN A 6 6.03 -11.94 3.54
N GLN A 7 4.86 -11.54 3.03
CA GLN A 7 3.79 -10.96 3.85
C GLN A 7 3.30 -11.95 4.92
N LEU A 8 3.14 -13.22 4.54
CA LEU A 8 2.75 -14.27 5.49
C LEU A 8 3.80 -14.53 6.58
N ILE A 9 5.08 -14.45 6.24
CA ILE A 9 6.19 -14.58 7.21
C ILE A 9 6.20 -13.40 8.17
N ASN A 10 5.88 -12.21 7.68
CA ASN A 10 5.88 -10.97 8.46
C ASN A 10 4.57 -10.74 9.24
N ALA A 11 3.58 -11.65 9.13
CA ALA A 11 2.35 -11.52 9.89
C ALA A 11 2.64 -11.56 11.40
N GLY A 12 2.06 -10.63 12.15
CA GLY A 12 2.28 -10.47 13.57
C GLY A 12 3.59 -9.77 13.97
N ASP A 13 4.46 -9.43 13.02
CA ASP A 13 5.71 -8.73 13.31
C ASP A 13 5.45 -7.24 13.60
N SER A 14 5.36 -6.91 14.89
CA SER A 14 5.18 -5.55 15.37
C SER A 14 6.43 -4.67 15.27
N GLU A 15 7.58 -5.24 14.91
CA GLU A 15 8.84 -4.51 14.73
C GLU A 15 9.20 -4.33 13.25
N LEU A 16 8.27 -4.68 12.34
CA LEU A 16 8.49 -4.53 10.91
C LEU A 16 8.83 -3.08 10.57
N SER A 17 9.97 -2.89 9.92
CA SER A 17 10.38 -1.55 9.47
C SER A 17 9.60 -1.10 8.22
N GLU A 18 9.48 0.23 8.04
CA GLU A 18 8.91 0.82 6.83
C GLU A 18 9.62 0.33 5.57
N ASP A 19 10.95 0.21 5.58
CA ASP A 19 11.73 -0.29 4.43
C ASP A 19 11.36 -1.75 4.08
N THR A 20 11.16 -2.60 5.08
CA THR A 20 10.75 -3.99 4.87
C THR A 20 9.32 -4.04 4.32
N TYR A 21 8.42 -3.21 4.84
CA TYR A 21 7.06 -3.07 4.30
C TYR A 21 7.09 -2.68 2.82
N PHE A 22 7.87 -1.65 2.43
CA PHE A 22 7.99 -1.24 1.02
C PHE A 22 8.55 -2.37 0.15
N ALA A 23 9.52 -3.14 0.62
CA ALA A 23 10.04 -4.30 -0.10
C ALA A 23 8.97 -5.38 -0.33
N VAL A 24 8.09 -5.59 0.65
CA VAL A 24 6.97 -6.55 0.54
C VAL A 24 5.95 -6.10 -0.50
N ILE A 25 5.46 -4.87 -0.43
CA ILE A 25 4.44 -4.37 -1.36
C ILE A 25 4.98 -4.25 -2.79
N HIS A 26 6.28 -3.95 -2.95
CA HIS A 26 6.95 -4.04 -4.25
C HIS A 26 6.83 -5.44 -4.84
N LYS A 27 7.28 -6.47 -4.11
CA LYS A 27 7.29 -7.87 -4.58
C LYS A 27 5.88 -8.45 -4.74
N LYS A 28 4.92 -8.02 -3.92
CA LYS A 28 3.54 -8.50 -3.96
C LYS A 28 2.76 -7.89 -5.11
N THR A 29 2.85 -6.58 -5.28
CA THR A 29 1.96 -5.79 -6.15
C THR A 29 2.73 -5.08 -7.26
N ALA A 30 3.70 -4.20 -6.95
CA ALA A 30 4.30 -3.31 -7.93
C ALA A 30 5.09 -4.04 -9.02
N VAL A 31 5.70 -5.17 -8.73
CA VAL A 31 6.46 -5.97 -9.70
C VAL A 31 5.62 -6.42 -10.91
N LEU A 32 4.31 -6.62 -10.74
CA LEU A 32 3.42 -6.96 -11.85
C LEU A 32 3.14 -5.75 -12.75
N PHE A 33 2.98 -4.58 -12.16
CA PHE A 33 2.85 -3.32 -12.90
C PHE A 33 4.15 -2.99 -13.66
N GLU A 34 5.32 -3.17 -13.02
CA GLU A 34 6.62 -3.05 -13.68
C GLU A 34 6.72 -3.94 -14.91
N ALA A 35 6.44 -5.24 -14.72
CA ALA A 35 6.54 -6.23 -15.79
C ALA A 35 5.59 -5.91 -16.95
N ALA A 36 4.36 -5.49 -16.68
CA ALA A 36 3.40 -5.11 -17.70
C ALA A 36 3.90 -3.91 -18.52
N CYS A 37 4.34 -2.86 -17.84
CA CYS A 37 4.81 -1.64 -18.51
C CYS A 37 6.13 -1.86 -19.27
N GLU A 38 7.10 -2.55 -18.68
CA GLU A 38 8.38 -2.87 -19.32
C GLU A 38 8.16 -3.75 -20.57
N THR A 39 7.31 -4.79 -20.46
CA THR A 39 6.99 -5.69 -21.56
C THR A 39 6.35 -4.94 -22.73
N THR A 40 5.47 -3.98 -22.46
CA THR A 40 4.84 -3.16 -23.49
C THR A 40 5.91 -2.38 -24.29
N ALA A 41 6.91 -1.81 -23.61
CA ALA A 41 8.02 -1.13 -24.28
C ALA A 41 8.87 -2.09 -25.13
N VAL A 42 9.10 -3.31 -24.64
CA VAL A 42 9.86 -4.33 -25.40
C VAL A 42 9.10 -4.75 -26.65
N ILE A 43 7.80 -5.00 -26.57
CA ILE A 43 6.96 -5.39 -27.72
C ILE A 43 6.88 -4.25 -28.75
N GLY A 44 6.90 -2.99 -28.29
CA GLY A 44 6.90 -1.82 -29.16
C GLY A 44 8.26 -1.42 -29.72
N ASP A 45 9.27 -2.30 -29.66
CA ASP A 45 10.64 -2.04 -30.11
C ASP A 45 11.28 -0.78 -29.47
N GLY A 46 10.82 -0.42 -28.26
CA GLY A 46 11.36 0.69 -27.49
C GLY A 46 12.82 0.44 -27.08
N ASP A 47 13.61 1.51 -27.11
CA ASP A 47 15.00 1.44 -26.65
C ASP A 47 15.10 1.17 -25.13
N LYS A 48 16.31 0.94 -24.64
CA LYS A 48 16.54 0.65 -23.20
C LYS A 48 16.12 1.79 -22.28
N THR A 49 16.15 3.02 -22.77
CA THR A 49 15.71 4.18 -21.99
C THR A 49 14.19 4.17 -21.81
N LEU A 50 13.44 3.93 -22.88
CA LEU A 50 11.99 3.82 -22.82
C LEU A 50 11.54 2.62 -21.97
N GLN A 51 12.22 1.47 -22.11
CA GLN A 51 11.96 0.29 -21.28
C GLN A 51 12.13 0.62 -19.80
N ALA A 52 13.24 1.27 -19.41
CA ALA A 52 13.50 1.65 -18.02
C ALA A 52 12.49 2.67 -17.49
N GLN A 53 12.05 3.60 -18.32
CA GLN A 53 11.04 4.59 -17.93
C GLN A 53 9.66 3.98 -17.72
N LEU A 54 9.19 3.16 -18.65
CA LEU A 54 7.89 2.48 -18.48
C LEU A 54 7.92 1.49 -17.30
N LYS A 55 9.05 0.82 -17.08
CA LYS A 55 9.26 0.04 -15.85
C LYS A 55 9.12 0.90 -14.60
N SER A 56 9.77 2.05 -14.56
CA SER A 56 9.68 3.00 -13.44
C SER A 56 8.26 3.52 -13.23
N TYR A 57 7.54 3.83 -14.33
CA TYR A 57 6.13 4.19 -14.25
C TYR A 57 5.30 3.08 -13.58
N GLY A 58 5.47 1.83 -14.04
CA GLY A 58 4.76 0.67 -13.48
C GLY A 58 5.08 0.47 -12.00
N TYR A 59 6.37 0.55 -11.62
CA TYR A 59 6.80 0.46 -10.23
C TYR A 59 6.05 1.47 -9.35
N HIS A 60 6.12 2.74 -9.70
CA HIS A 60 5.53 3.80 -8.88
C HIS A 60 4.00 3.74 -8.86
N LEU A 61 3.36 3.41 -9.97
CA LEU A 61 1.91 3.19 -10.02
C LEU A 61 1.48 2.06 -9.09
N GLY A 62 2.18 0.91 -9.13
CA GLY A 62 1.87 -0.24 -8.29
C GLY A 62 2.11 0.02 -6.80
N MET A 63 3.15 0.79 -6.46
CA MET A 63 3.42 1.22 -5.07
C MET A 63 2.31 2.15 -4.56
N ALA A 64 1.92 3.16 -5.34
CA ALA A 64 0.82 4.05 -4.98
C ALA A 64 -0.49 3.28 -4.79
N PHE A 65 -0.79 2.36 -5.71
CA PHE A 65 -1.98 1.52 -5.66
C PHE A 65 -2.08 0.75 -4.33
N GLN A 66 -1.00 0.10 -3.89
CA GLN A 66 -1.01 -0.68 -2.66
C GLN A 66 -1.08 0.22 -1.42
N LEU A 67 -0.38 1.36 -1.41
CA LEU A 67 -0.44 2.32 -0.31
C LEU A 67 -1.86 2.84 -0.08
N ILE A 68 -2.58 3.14 -1.14
CA ILE A 68 -3.99 3.56 -1.06
C ILE A 68 -4.88 2.43 -0.59
N ASP A 69 -4.70 1.21 -1.09
CA ASP A 69 -5.45 0.03 -0.65
C ASP A 69 -5.31 -0.18 0.87
N ASP A 70 -4.08 -0.12 1.38
CA ASP A 70 -3.79 -0.26 2.82
C ASP A 70 -4.37 0.91 3.66
N ALA A 71 -4.43 2.14 3.12
CA ALA A 71 -5.06 3.27 3.79
C ALA A 71 -6.59 3.15 3.84
N LEU A 72 -7.19 2.68 2.75
CA LEU A 72 -8.64 2.49 2.63
C LEU A 72 -9.17 1.43 3.60
N ASP A 73 -8.36 0.44 3.97
CA ASP A 73 -8.72 -0.57 4.97
C ASP A 73 -9.11 0.05 6.33
N TYR A 74 -8.61 1.25 6.65
CA TYR A 74 -8.91 1.97 7.90
C TYR A 74 -9.79 3.21 7.73
N THR A 75 -10.16 3.62 6.50
CA THR A 75 -10.94 4.83 6.23
C THR A 75 -12.28 4.56 5.59
N GLY A 76 -12.45 3.38 4.97
CA GLY A 76 -13.68 3.00 4.29
C GLY A 76 -14.86 2.82 5.24
N SER A 77 -16.07 3.12 4.77
CA SER A 77 -17.30 2.69 5.45
C SER A 77 -17.61 1.25 5.05
N SER A 78 -17.96 0.41 6.02
CA SER A 78 -18.32 -1.00 5.80
C SER A 78 -19.45 -1.20 4.78
N GLU A 79 -20.32 -0.19 4.58
CA GLU A 79 -21.42 -0.23 3.62
C GLU A 79 -20.99 0.01 2.16
N ALA A 80 -19.90 0.79 1.94
CA ALA A 80 -19.47 1.17 0.59
C ALA A 80 -18.54 0.16 -0.08
N LEU A 81 -17.71 -0.55 0.70
CA LEU A 81 -16.64 -1.42 0.17
C LEU A 81 -16.99 -2.90 0.14
N GLY A 82 -18.07 -3.34 0.82
CA GLY A 82 -18.38 -4.77 0.98
C GLY A 82 -17.29 -5.53 1.74
N LYS A 83 -16.29 -4.82 2.32
CA LYS A 83 -15.23 -5.31 3.20
C LYS A 83 -15.44 -4.77 4.60
N ASN A 84 -14.98 -5.51 5.60
CA ASN A 84 -14.95 -4.99 6.96
C ASN A 84 -13.74 -4.05 7.11
N VAL A 85 -13.93 -2.96 7.85
CA VAL A 85 -12.83 -2.07 8.21
C VAL A 85 -11.85 -2.82 9.11
N GLY A 86 -10.55 -2.79 8.80
CA GLY A 86 -9.49 -3.44 9.59
C GLY A 86 -9.27 -4.92 9.24
N ASP A 87 -9.62 -5.35 8.05
CA ASP A 87 -9.36 -6.72 7.58
C ASP A 87 -7.84 -7.03 7.61
N ASP A 88 -6.97 -6.07 7.24
CA ASP A 88 -5.52 -6.25 7.32
C ASP A 88 -5.03 -6.47 8.75
N LEU A 89 -5.60 -5.75 9.73
CA LEU A 89 -5.31 -5.97 11.14
C LEU A 89 -5.80 -7.35 11.61
N ALA A 90 -6.99 -7.77 11.19
CA ALA A 90 -7.55 -9.08 11.51
C ALA A 90 -6.72 -10.24 10.92
N GLU A 91 -6.02 -10.01 9.82
CA GLU A 91 -5.09 -10.95 9.21
C GLU A 91 -3.65 -10.83 9.78
N GLY A 92 -3.43 -9.95 10.76
CA GLY A 92 -2.13 -9.72 11.38
C GLY A 92 -1.11 -9.03 10.48
N LYS A 93 -1.55 -8.34 9.42
CA LYS A 93 -0.66 -7.66 8.47
C LYS A 93 -0.20 -6.31 9.01
N PRO A 94 1.12 -6.10 9.25
CA PRO A 94 1.66 -4.80 9.64
C PRO A 94 1.76 -3.88 8.42
N THR A 95 0.66 -3.21 8.09
CA THR A 95 0.59 -2.22 6.99
C THR A 95 1.11 -0.85 7.43
N LEU A 96 1.43 0.04 6.46
CA LEU A 96 2.05 1.33 6.76
C LEU A 96 1.26 2.20 7.76
N PRO A 97 -0.09 2.26 7.72
CA PRO A 97 -0.85 2.96 8.75
C PRO A 97 -0.57 2.45 10.17
N LEU A 98 -0.45 1.14 10.37
CA LEU A 98 -0.15 0.56 11.68
C LEU A 98 1.31 0.80 12.09
N ILE A 99 2.27 0.61 11.18
CA ILE A 99 3.70 0.85 11.41
C ILE A 99 3.91 2.29 11.89
N TYR A 100 3.36 3.26 11.15
CA TYR A 100 3.48 4.68 11.50
C TYR A 100 2.76 5.03 12.80
N ALA A 101 1.58 4.46 13.04
CA ALA A 101 0.83 4.67 14.27
C ALA A 101 1.59 4.13 15.50
N MET A 102 2.28 2.99 15.38
CA MET A 102 3.14 2.45 16.45
C MET A 102 4.36 3.34 16.69
N GLU A 103 4.96 3.91 15.62
CA GLU A 103 6.13 4.80 15.75
C GLU A 103 5.77 6.14 16.43
N LYS A 104 4.60 6.71 16.12
CA LYS A 104 4.20 8.07 16.57
C LYS A 104 3.28 8.08 17.78
N GLY A 105 2.70 6.95 18.12
CA GLY A 105 1.83 6.78 19.29
C GLY A 105 2.61 6.78 20.62
N THR A 106 1.87 6.83 21.70
CA THR A 106 2.44 6.59 23.04
C THR A 106 2.85 5.12 23.20
N SER A 107 3.68 4.80 24.18
CA SER A 107 4.10 3.42 24.46
C SER A 107 2.93 2.47 24.67
N SER A 108 1.85 2.93 25.33
CA SER A 108 0.64 2.12 25.53
C SER A 108 -0.16 1.90 24.26
N GLU A 109 -0.22 2.90 23.39
CA GLU A 109 -0.88 2.81 22.09
C GLU A 109 -0.12 1.88 21.13
N SER A 110 1.20 2.03 21.08
CA SER A 110 2.08 1.13 20.32
C SER A 110 1.95 -0.32 20.80
N GLN A 111 1.93 -0.53 22.13
CA GLN A 111 1.76 -1.86 22.71
C GLN A 111 0.41 -2.49 22.36
N LEU A 112 -0.68 -1.71 22.38
CA LEU A 112 -2.01 -2.20 22.01
C LEU A 112 -2.04 -2.71 20.55
N ILE A 113 -1.47 -1.95 19.63
CA ILE A 113 -1.38 -2.36 18.22
C ILE A 113 -0.53 -3.62 18.08
N ALA A 114 0.66 -3.63 18.72
CA ALA A 114 1.58 -4.75 18.67
C ALA A 114 0.98 -6.05 19.22
N ASP A 115 0.29 -5.99 20.35
CA ASP A 115 -0.36 -7.14 20.95
C ASP A 115 -1.52 -7.66 20.09
N THR A 116 -2.28 -6.76 19.45
CA THR A 116 -3.36 -7.14 18.55
C THR A 116 -2.80 -7.83 17.30
N LEU A 117 -1.75 -7.28 16.66
CA LEU A 117 -1.08 -7.91 15.51
C LEU A 117 -0.59 -9.32 15.83
N ARG A 118 0.05 -9.52 16.98
CA ARG A 118 0.52 -10.86 17.41
C ARG A 118 -0.63 -11.81 17.63
N ALA A 119 -1.68 -11.37 18.33
CA ALA A 119 -2.83 -12.20 18.64
C ALA A 119 -3.58 -12.67 17.40
N THR A 120 -3.66 -11.83 16.36
CA THR A 120 -4.34 -12.17 15.10
C THR A 120 -3.49 -13.08 14.20
N SER A 121 -2.17 -13.04 14.30
CA SER A 121 -1.29 -13.94 13.54
C SER A 121 -1.23 -15.36 14.12
N ASP A 122 -1.36 -15.52 15.46
CA ASP A 122 -1.25 -16.79 16.17
C ASP A 122 -2.56 -17.58 16.20
N ASN A 123 -3.70 -16.90 16.13
CA ASN A 123 -5.03 -17.51 16.12
C ASN A 123 -5.48 -17.80 14.67
N ASP A 124 -6.60 -18.57 14.56
CA ASP A 124 -7.26 -18.81 13.27
C ASP A 124 -7.40 -17.47 12.51
N ARG A 125 -6.64 -17.31 11.41
CA ARG A 125 -6.36 -16.05 10.67
C ARG A 125 -7.59 -15.27 10.19
N ASN A 126 -8.78 -15.61 10.67
CA ASN A 126 -10.05 -14.95 10.39
C ASN A 126 -10.87 -14.69 11.68
N ALA A 127 -10.26 -14.77 12.86
CA ALA A 127 -10.96 -14.37 14.07
C ALA A 127 -11.13 -12.84 14.06
N PRO A 128 -12.36 -12.32 14.11
CA PRO A 128 -12.58 -10.87 14.08
C PRO A 128 -11.90 -10.22 15.29
N VAL A 129 -11.21 -9.11 15.04
CA VAL A 129 -10.70 -8.25 16.12
C VAL A 129 -11.88 -7.74 16.94
N ASP A 130 -11.74 -7.75 18.28
CA ASP A 130 -12.77 -7.18 19.15
C ASP A 130 -13.14 -5.75 18.70
N PRO A 131 -14.44 -5.44 18.52
CA PRO A 131 -14.89 -4.17 17.97
C PRO A 131 -14.42 -2.94 18.76
N ASP A 132 -14.28 -3.04 20.08
CA ASP A 132 -13.82 -1.92 20.90
C ASP A 132 -12.30 -1.72 20.76
N THR A 133 -11.54 -2.79 20.64
CA THR A 133 -10.11 -2.76 20.33
C THR A 133 -9.88 -2.17 18.93
N LEU A 134 -10.63 -2.58 17.92
CA LEU A 134 -10.54 -2.03 16.58
C LEU A 134 -10.82 -0.53 16.55
N LYS A 135 -11.86 -0.05 17.23
CA LYS A 135 -12.17 1.38 17.36
C LYS A 135 -11.04 2.16 18.03
N GLN A 136 -10.41 1.61 19.06
CA GLN A 136 -9.25 2.24 19.71
C GLN A 136 -8.08 2.36 18.74
N ILE A 137 -7.75 1.30 17.99
CA ILE A 137 -6.66 1.32 17.01
C ILE A 137 -6.94 2.30 15.88
N ILE A 138 -8.16 2.37 15.35
CA ILE A 138 -8.56 3.37 14.35
C ILE A 138 -8.38 4.79 14.92
N SER A 139 -8.77 5.03 16.16
CA SER A 139 -8.57 6.32 16.82
C SER A 139 -7.08 6.69 16.94
N ILE A 140 -6.21 5.73 17.21
CA ILE A 140 -4.75 5.92 17.27
C ILE A 140 -4.20 6.26 15.87
N ILE A 141 -4.62 5.52 14.84
CA ILE A 141 -4.26 5.76 13.44
C ILE A 141 -4.64 7.21 13.03
N GLN A 142 -5.85 7.66 13.37
CA GLN A 142 -6.32 9.02 13.09
C GLN A 142 -5.53 10.07 13.86
N LYS A 143 -5.36 9.89 15.17
CA LYS A 143 -4.63 10.80 16.07
C LYS A 143 -3.19 10.99 15.66
N THR A 144 -2.51 9.93 15.23
CA THR A 144 -1.11 9.97 14.82
C THR A 144 -0.91 10.56 13.42
N GLY A 145 -1.96 10.71 12.64
CA GLY A 145 -1.89 11.16 11.25
C GLY A 145 -1.37 10.10 10.29
N ALA A 146 -1.46 8.81 10.67
CA ALA A 146 -0.91 7.70 9.88
C ALA A 146 -1.55 7.59 8.49
N ILE A 147 -2.85 7.84 8.37
CA ILE A 147 -3.54 7.88 7.06
C ILE A 147 -2.97 8.99 6.19
N THR A 148 -2.84 10.21 6.72
CA THR A 148 -2.27 11.35 5.97
C THR A 148 -0.83 11.06 5.53
N TYR A 149 -0.05 10.39 6.37
CA TYR A 149 1.31 9.97 6.04
C TYR A 149 1.32 8.96 4.88
N THR A 150 0.46 7.95 4.93
CA THR A 150 0.34 6.93 3.89
C THR A 150 -0.09 7.54 2.55
N TYR A 151 -1.09 8.42 2.55
CA TYR A 151 -1.51 9.15 1.35
C TYR A 151 -0.39 10.00 0.76
N ARG A 152 0.40 10.70 1.58
CA ARG A 152 1.55 11.49 1.12
C ARG A 152 2.61 10.62 0.43
N LYS A 153 2.88 9.42 0.97
CA LYS A 153 3.78 8.46 0.31
C LYS A 153 3.22 8.01 -1.05
N ALA A 154 1.91 7.79 -1.15
CA ALA A 154 1.26 7.47 -2.41
C ALA A 154 1.34 8.63 -3.42
N GLU A 155 1.12 9.87 -2.99
CA GLU A 155 1.27 11.08 -3.81
C GLU A 155 2.71 11.24 -4.36
N ASP A 156 3.73 10.96 -3.52
CA ASP A 156 5.14 10.96 -3.93
C ASP A 156 5.37 9.94 -5.05
N HIS A 157 4.80 8.74 -4.93
CA HIS A 157 4.89 7.71 -5.96
C HIS A 157 4.14 8.12 -7.24
N VAL A 158 2.94 8.68 -7.15
CA VAL A 158 2.20 9.19 -8.33
C VAL A 158 3.00 10.27 -9.05
N SER A 159 3.61 11.19 -8.32
CA SER A 159 4.46 12.22 -8.90
C SER A 159 5.63 11.63 -9.68
N GLN A 160 6.28 10.59 -9.14
CA GLN A 160 7.39 9.89 -9.80
C GLN A 160 6.92 9.06 -11.00
N ALA A 161 5.74 8.42 -10.92
CA ALA A 161 5.14 7.75 -12.06
C ALA A 161 4.92 8.73 -13.23
N LYS A 162 4.33 9.88 -12.97
CA LYS A 162 4.13 10.93 -13.99
C LYS A 162 5.44 11.45 -14.56
N ALA A 163 6.46 11.64 -13.73
CA ALA A 163 7.79 12.06 -14.17
C ALA A 163 8.45 11.02 -15.08
N ALA A 164 8.24 9.73 -14.84
CA ALA A 164 8.75 8.66 -15.70
C ALA A 164 8.17 8.68 -17.12
N LEU A 165 7.04 9.34 -17.36
CA LEU A 165 6.45 9.51 -18.69
C LEU A 165 7.00 10.72 -19.46
N SER A 166 7.95 11.49 -18.90
CA SER A 166 8.42 12.76 -19.44
C SER A 166 8.99 12.67 -20.86
N LEU A 167 9.65 11.56 -21.22
CA LEU A 167 10.22 11.36 -22.57
C LEU A 167 9.21 10.82 -23.60
N LEU A 168 8.02 10.39 -23.18
CA LEU A 168 6.99 10.00 -24.12
C LEU A 168 6.49 11.23 -24.88
N PRO A 169 6.28 11.11 -26.22
CA PRO A 169 5.67 12.19 -26.98
C PRO A 169 4.26 12.49 -26.49
N GLU A 170 3.84 13.73 -26.63
CA GLU A 170 2.48 14.13 -26.29
C GLU A 170 1.48 13.35 -27.16
N SER A 171 0.54 12.72 -26.50
CA SER A 171 -0.48 11.88 -27.15
C SER A 171 -1.66 11.64 -26.22
N PRO A 172 -2.85 11.29 -26.72
CA PRO A 172 -3.96 10.86 -25.87
C PRO A 172 -3.58 9.71 -24.94
N TYR A 173 -2.75 8.79 -25.39
CA TYR A 173 -2.30 7.64 -24.57
C TYR A 173 -1.43 8.05 -23.39
N LYS A 174 -0.51 9.01 -23.58
CA LYS A 174 0.27 9.59 -22.47
C LYS A 174 -0.64 10.28 -21.46
N SER A 175 -1.62 11.04 -21.96
CA SER A 175 -2.60 11.70 -21.10
C SER A 175 -3.38 10.69 -20.25
N GLU A 176 -3.81 9.56 -20.85
CA GLU A 176 -4.51 8.52 -20.12
C GLU A 176 -3.63 7.80 -19.08
N LEU A 177 -2.34 7.61 -19.34
CA LEU A 177 -1.41 7.08 -18.34
C LEU A 177 -1.25 8.06 -17.17
N ILE A 178 -1.20 9.36 -17.41
CA ILE A 178 -1.19 10.38 -16.37
C ILE A 178 -2.50 10.34 -15.56
N ASN A 179 -3.64 10.32 -16.24
CA ASN A 179 -4.96 10.22 -15.61
C ASN A 179 -5.08 8.94 -14.75
N LEU A 180 -4.55 7.81 -15.21
CA LEU A 180 -4.56 6.56 -14.46
C LEU A 180 -3.73 6.68 -13.17
N ALA A 181 -2.59 7.37 -13.22
CA ALA A 181 -1.78 7.61 -12.03
C ALA A 181 -2.51 8.52 -11.03
N ASP A 182 -3.18 9.58 -11.49
CA ASP A 182 -4.01 10.45 -10.63
C ASP A 182 -5.22 9.69 -10.06
N PHE A 183 -5.90 8.90 -10.89
CA PHE A 183 -7.04 8.07 -10.46
C PHE A 183 -6.68 7.08 -9.35
N SER A 184 -5.42 6.61 -9.29
CA SER A 184 -4.99 5.72 -8.19
C SER A 184 -5.08 6.37 -6.82
N LEU A 185 -5.00 7.71 -6.72
CA LEU A 185 -5.18 8.47 -5.47
C LEU A 185 -6.65 8.76 -5.14
N GLU A 186 -7.51 8.85 -6.17
CA GLU A 186 -8.92 9.23 -6.05
C GLU A 186 -9.83 8.02 -5.75
N ARG A 187 -9.24 6.85 -5.54
CA ARG A 187 -9.98 5.64 -5.22
C ARG A 187 -10.54 5.76 -3.80
N ASP A 188 -11.77 6.20 -3.71
CA ASP A 188 -12.51 6.25 -2.45
C ASP A 188 -13.36 4.98 -2.21
N HIS A 189 -13.47 4.10 -3.24
CA HIS A 189 -14.42 2.96 -3.22
C HIS A 189 -13.96 1.81 -4.12
#